data_d1007b9819493bb1acd4100818cbb47f
#
_entry.id   d1007b9819493bb1acd4100818cbb47f
#
_cell.length_a   1.000
_cell.length_b   1.000
_cell.length_c   1.000
_cell.angle_alpha   90.00
_cell.angle_beta   90.00
_cell.angle_gamma   90.00
#
_symmetry.space_group_name_H-M   'P 1'
#
loop_
_entity.id
_entity.type
_entity.pdbx_description
1 polymer ?
#
loop_
_entity_poly.entity_id
_entity_poly.type
_entity_poly.pdbx_seq_one_letter_code
_entity_poly.pdbx_strand_id
1 'polypeptide(L)'
;MTLERTRVLALFIRQWLGQNQLSEMDILEIGCGTGDNILNLIAFGASPNRIVGNELLETPIENAKNRLPSAVRLHLGDGSRLPNSYGPFDLVMQFLVFSSILDDSLLTSLASRMWDVLKPGGVILSYDFVVDNPCNPDVRGIPLRKLTPLFPDGQFTAKPLTVAPPLARIVSERFYPLLALVPFLKTHCLCAIRKPA
;
A
#
# COMPACT_ATOMS: atom_id res chain seq x y z
N MET A 1 7.37 13.33 3.12
CA MET A 1 6.73 12.15 2.51
C MET A 1 6.40 11.06 3.52
N THR A 2 7.30 10.71 4.43
CA THR A 2 7.09 9.65 5.44
C THR A 2 5.93 9.95 6.42
N LEU A 3 5.86 11.16 6.97
CA LEU A 3 4.82 11.56 7.94
C LEU A 3 3.40 11.49 7.37
N GLU A 4 3.20 11.86 6.10
CA GLU A 4 1.89 11.80 5.47
C GLU A 4 1.42 10.35 5.27
N ARG A 5 2.32 9.46 4.84
CA ARG A 5 2.03 8.02 4.70
C ARG A 5 1.67 7.40 6.05
N THR A 6 2.43 7.72 7.10
CA THR A 6 2.15 7.26 8.48
C THR A 6 0.79 7.72 8.96
N ARG A 7 0.45 9.01 8.74
CA ARG A 7 -0.86 9.56 9.07
C ARG A 7 -2.00 8.86 8.31
N VAL A 8 -1.79 8.60 7.02
CA VAL A 8 -2.76 7.93 6.16
C VAL A 8 -3.01 6.50 6.63
N LEU A 9 -1.95 5.77 6.92
CA LEU A 9 -2.05 4.40 7.45
C LEU A 9 -2.78 4.38 8.80
N ALA A 10 -2.46 5.31 9.71
CA ALA A 10 -3.14 5.44 11.00
C ALA A 10 -4.65 5.75 10.85
N LEU A 11 -5.01 6.66 9.94
CA LEU A 11 -6.41 7.00 9.66
C LEU A 11 -7.16 5.81 9.06
N PHE A 12 -6.52 5.04 8.17
CA PHE A 12 -7.10 3.84 7.61
C PHE A 12 -7.36 2.80 8.70
N ILE A 13 -6.36 2.50 9.50
CA ILE A 13 -6.47 1.54 10.60
C ILE A 13 -7.64 1.94 11.52
N ARG A 14 -7.73 3.20 11.91
CA ARG A 14 -8.78 3.71 12.78
C ARG A 14 -10.17 3.63 12.14
N GLN A 15 -10.29 3.94 10.87
CA GLN A 15 -11.57 4.07 10.19
C GLN A 15 -12.13 2.73 9.68
N TRP A 16 -11.24 1.81 9.26
CA TRP A 16 -11.61 0.62 8.49
C TRP A 16 -11.50 -0.69 9.26
N LEU A 17 -10.56 -0.76 10.20
CA LEU A 17 -10.37 -1.96 11.01
C LEU A 17 -11.21 -1.92 12.28
N GLY A 18 -11.80 -0.77 12.61
CA GLY A 18 -12.57 -0.60 13.84
C GLY A 18 -11.73 -0.88 15.08
N GLN A 19 -12.35 -1.51 16.09
CA GLN A 19 -11.66 -1.97 17.30
C GLN A 19 -11.07 -3.39 17.14
N ASN A 20 -11.11 -3.97 15.94
CA ASN A 20 -10.43 -5.23 15.68
C ASN A 20 -8.96 -5.05 15.98
N GLN A 21 -8.46 -5.89 16.86
CA GLN A 21 -7.10 -5.73 17.35
C GLN A 21 -6.13 -6.00 16.20
N LEU A 22 -5.43 -4.96 15.77
CA LEU A 22 -4.40 -5.05 14.72
C LEU A 22 -3.37 -6.15 15.04
N SER A 23 -3.20 -6.46 16.32
CA SER A 23 -2.35 -7.53 16.83
C SER A 23 -2.77 -8.95 16.39
N GLU A 24 -4.04 -9.14 16.03
CA GLU A 24 -4.59 -10.44 15.62
C GLU A 24 -4.66 -10.62 14.11
N MET A 25 -4.37 -9.57 13.33
CA MET A 25 -4.46 -9.59 11.88
C MET A 25 -3.23 -10.20 11.23
N ASP A 26 -3.46 -11.06 10.23
CA ASP A 26 -2.43 -11.52 9.32
C ASP A 26 -2.27 -10.50 8.19
N ILE A 27 -1.07 -9.94 8.05
CA ILE A 27 -0.80 -8.78 7.19
C ILE A 27 0.27 -9.13 6.16
N LEU A 28 0.04 -8.76 4.90
CA LEU A 28 1.02 -8.82 3.82
C LEU A 28 1.27 -7.41 3.27
N GLU A 29 2.54 -7.04 3.14
CA GLU A 29 2.94 -5.90 2.34
C GLU A 29 3.70 -6.36 1.09
N ILE A 30 3.18 -6.02 -0.09
CA ILE A 30 3.84 -6.17 -1.39
C ILE A 30 4.70 -4.94 -1.64
N GLY A 31 5.98 -5.14 -1.99
CA GLY A 31 6.95 -4.05 -2.16
C GLY A 31 7.27 -3.37 -0.84
N CYS A 32 7.60 -4.14 0.19
CA CYS A 32 7.85 -3.59 1.53
C CYS A 32 9.11 -2.69 1.62
N GLY A 33 9.96 -2.72 0.60
CA GLY A 33 11.19 -1.93 0.56
C GLY A 33 12.07 -2.19 1.77
N THR A 34 12.42 -1.13 2.49
CA THR A 34 13.23 -1.19 3.72
C THR A 34 12.40 -1.40 4.99
N GLY A 35 11.08 -1.69 4.87
CA GLY A 35 10.19 -2.04 5.98
C GLY A 35 9.57 -0.86 6.74
N ASP A 36 9.57 0.35 6.19
CA ASP A 36 9.05 1.54 6.90
C ASP A 36 7.57 1.44 7.27
N ASN A 37 6.73 0.92 6.38
CA ASN A 37 5.30 0.74 6.68
C ASN A 37 5.08 -0.38 7.70
N ILE A 38 5.88 -1.46 7.63
CA ILE A 38 5.84 -2.56 8.60
C ILE A 38 6.19 -2.04 10.00
N LEU A 39 7.23 -1.20 10.14
CA LEU A 39 7.56 -0.56 11.43
C LEU A 39 6.42 0.30 11.95
N ASN A 40 5.74 1.05 11.07
CA ASN A 40 4.56 1.83 11.45
C ASN A 40 3.42 0.93 11.93
N LEU A 41 3.13 -0.18 11.23
CA LEU A 41 2.11 -1.14 11.65
C LEU A 41 2.40 -1.72 13.04
N ILE A 42 3.66 -2.09 13.29
CA ILE A 42 4.10 -2.59 14.60
C ILE A 42 3.91 -1.51 15.68
N ALA A 43 4.28 -0.27 15.38
CA ALA A 43 4.08 0.87 16.29
C ALA A 43 2.59 1.14 16.58
N PHE A 44 1.68 0.77 15.66
CA PHE A 44 0.23 0.85 15.85
C PHE A 44 -0.37 -0.39 16.53
N GLY A 45 0.45 -1.39 16.88
CA GLY A 45 0.03 -2.57 17.63
C GLY A 45 -0.10 -3.86 16.81
N ALA A 46 0.35 -3.88 15.55
CA ALA A 46 0.41 -5.13 14.79
C ALA A 46 1.46 -6.08 15.38
N SER A 47 1.14 -7.37 15.39
CA SER A 47 2.04 -8.42 15.90
C SER A 47 3.08 -8.79 14.85
N PRO A 48 4.40 -8.63 15.12
CA PRO A 48 5.45 -8.86 14.12
C PRO A 48 5.43 -10.26 13.49
N ASN A 49 5.08 -11.30 14.27
CA ASN A 49 5.01 -12.68 13.79
C ASN A 49 3.81 -12.96 12.85
N ARG A 50 2.89 -12.00 12.72
CA ARG A 50 1.74 -12.05 11.80
C ARG A 50 1.93 -11.17 10.56
N ILE A 51 3.12 -10.61 10.38
CA ILE A 51 3.44 -9.75 9.23
C ILE A 51 4.36 -10.50 8.27
N VAL A 52 4.00 -10.41 6.98
CA VAL A 52 4.85 -10.82 5.86
C VAL A 52 5.16 -9.59 5.02
N GLY A 53 6.44 -9.35 4.75
CA GLY A 53 6.92 -8.38 3.77
C GLY A 53 7.42 -9.09 2.52
N ASN A 54 6.91 -8.76 1.36
CA ASN A 54 7.45 -9.19 0.08
C ASN A 54 8.21 -8.03 -0.59
N GLU A 55 9.38 -8.32 -1.13
CA GLU A 55 10.18 -7.36 -1.90
C GLU A 55 10.86 -8.07 -3.07
N LEU A 56 10.87 -7.43 -4.23
CA LEU A 56 11.46 -7.96 -5.46
C LEU A 56 13.00 -7.84 -5.44
N LEU A 57 13.51 -6.77 -4.84
CA LEU A 57 14.91 -6.38 -4.91
C LEU A 57 15.69 -6.82 -3.67
N GLU A 58 16.90 -7.33 -3.88
CA GLU A 58 17.75 -7.86 -2.81
C GLU A 58 18.23 -6.78 -1.83
N THR A 59 18.69 -5.64 -2.33
CA THR A 59 19.23 -4.57 -1.46
C THR A 59 18.19 -4.01 -0.49
N PRO A 60 16.96 -3.64 -0.90
CA PRO A 60 15.95 -3.19 0.05
C PRO A 60 15.57 -4.24 1.09
N ILE A 61 15.42 -5.52 0.69
CA ILE A 61 15.01 -6.56 1.65
C ILE A 61 16.10 -6.88 2.67
N GLU A 62 17.38 -6.82 2.28
CA GLU A 62 18.49 -6.95 3.23
C GLU A 62 18.50 -5.80 4.25
N ASN A 63 18.23 -4.58 3.81
CA ASN A 63 18.04 -3.44 4.71
C ASN A 63 16.83 -3.65 5.64
N ALA A 64 15.73 -4.21 5.13
CA ALA A 64 14.56 -4.54 5.95
C ALA A 64 14.90 -5.58 7.03
N LYS A 65 15.66 -6.63 6.71
CA LYS A 65 16.12 -7.65 7.68
C LYS A 65 16.89 -7.04 8.84
N ASN A 66 17.70 -6.01 8.58
CA ASN A 66 18.50 -5.35 9.60
C ASN A 66 17.69 -4.39 10.50
N ARG A 67 16.50 -3.99 10.05
CA ARG A 67 15.67 -2.97 10.71
C ARG A 67 14.44 -3.55 11.41
N LEU A 68 13.89 -4.62 10.86
CA LEU A 68 12.66 -5.21 11.35
C LEU A 68 12.93 -6.24 12.45
N PRO A 69 11.99 -6.43 13.39
CA PRO A 69 12.06 -7.57 14.31
C PRO A 69 12.18 -8.89 13.55
N SER A 70 12.99 -9.82 14.04
CA SER A 70 13.23 -11.14 13.42
C SER A 70 11.97 -12.01 13.29
N ALA A 71 10.91 -11.67 14.02
CA ALA A 71 9.61 -12.33 13.94
C ALA A 71 8.82 -11.95 12.66
N VAL A 72 9.17 -10.85 11.97
CA VAL A 72 8.60 -10.49 10.67
C VAL A 72 9.15 -11.44 9.61
N ARG A 73 8.27 -12.08 8.85
CA ARG A 73 8.69 -12.95 7.73
C ARG A 73 8.93 -12.10 6.48
N LEU A 74 10.10 -12.26 5.86
CA LEU A 74 10.44 -11.57 4.63
C LEU A 74 10.57 -12.56 3.47
N HIS A 75 9.98 -12.22 2.33
CA HIS A 75 10.02 -12.98 1.09
C HIS A 75 10.66 -12.15 -0.02
N LEU A 76 11.85 -12.58 -0.47
CA LEU A 76 12.51 -12.02 -1.66
C LEU A 76 11.94 -12.68 -2.91
N GLY A 77 11.40 -11.90 -3.83
CA GLY A 77 10.94 -12.39 -5.12
C GLY A 77 9.69 -11.69 -5.63
N ASP A 78 9.22 -12.16 -6.78
CA ASP A 78 8.03 -11.66 -7.45
C ASP A 78 6.77 -11.92 -6.63
N GLY A 79 6.08 -10.85 -6.20
CA GLY A 79 4.86 -10.93 -5.40
C GLY A 79 3.71 -11.65 -6.11
N SER A 80 3.69 -11.65 -7.45
CA SER A 80 2.69 -12.40 -8.22
C SER A 80 2.83 -13.92 -8.08
N ARG A 81 3.99 -14.38 -7.62
CA ARG A 81 4.33 -15.79 -7.39
C ARG A 81 4.47 -16.14 -5.91
N LEU A 82 3.97 -15.29 -5.01
CA LEU A 82 4.03 -15.55 -3.58
C LEU A 82 3.40 -16.93 -3.26
N PRO A 83 4.09 -17.82 -2.51
CA PRO A 83 3.55 -19.15 -2.16
C PRO A 83 2.25 -19.08 -1.37
N ASN A 84 1.32 -20.04 -1.61
CA ASN A 84 0.06 -20.14 -0.87
C ASN A 84 0.25 -20.34 0.64
N SER A 85 1.39 -20.91 1.04
CA SER A 85 1.72 -21.15 2.45
C SER A 85 1.90 -19.87 3.28
N TYR A 86 1.98 -18.69 2.65
CA TYR A 86 2.09 -17.43 3.39
C TYR A 86 0.74 -16.90 3.89
N GLY A 87 -0.36 -17.14 3.18
CA GLY A 87 -1.69 -16.64 3.52
C GLY A 87 -2.61 -17.69 4.16
N PRO A 88 -3.92 -17.41 4.31
CA PRO A 88 -4.56 -16.18 3.86
C PRO A 88 -4.39 -15.00 4.83
N PHE A 89 -4.58 -13.76 4.32
CA PHE A 89 -4.36 -12.52 5.05
C PHE A 89 -5.66 -11.75 5.30
N ASP A 90 -5.72 -11.00 6.40
CA ASP A 90 -6.79 -10.05 6.71
C ASP A 90 -6.59 -8.72 5.99
N LEU A 91 -5.30 -8.32 5.85
CA LEU A 91 -4.89 -7.09 5.18
C LEU A 91 -3.75 -7.38 4.20
N VAL A 92 -3.93 -6.98 2.95
CA VAL A 92 -2.87 -6.98 1.94
C VAL A 92 -2.63 -5.53 1.51
N MET A 93 -1.40 -5.05 1.59
CA MET A 93 -1.07 -3.67 1.24
C MET A 93 -0.02 -3.59 0.14
N GLN A 94 -0.11 -2.53 -0.66
CA GLN A 94 0.92 -2.09 -1.56
C GLN A 94 0.97 -0.55 -1.60
N PHE A 95 2.17 -0.01 -1.61
CA PHE A 95 2.42 1.43 -1.64
C PHE A 95 3.37 1.76 -2.79
N LEU A 96 2.84 2.37 -3.87
CA LEU A 96 3.57 2.77 -5.08
C LEU A 96 4.14 1.59 -5.90
N VAL A 97 3.63 0.37 -5.69
CA VAL A 97 4.04 -0.81 -6.48
C VAL A 97 3.32 -0.83 -7.82
N PHE A 98 2.00 -0.67 -7.83
CA PHE A 98 1.23 -0.71 -9.07
C PHE A 98 1.66 0.38 -10.05
N SER A 99 1.98 1.57 -9.56
CA SER A 99 2.48 2.65 -10.40
C SER A 99 3.85 2.38 -11.01
N SER A 100 4.66 1.49 -10.42
CA SER A 100 5.98 1.10 -10.92
C SER A 100 5.94 -0.09 -11.89
N ILE A 101 4.78 -0.70 -12.10
CA ILE A 101 4.59 -1.81 -13.04
C ILE A 101 4.01 -1.24 -14.34
N LEU A 102 4.83 -1.20 -15.40
CA LEU A 102 4.39 -0.69 -16.71
C LEU A 102 3.72 -1.77 -17.57
N ASP A 103 3.99 -3.05 -17.32
CA ASP A 103 3.37 -4.19 -18.00
C ASP A 103 2.01 -4.51 -17.38
N ASP A 104 0.95 -4.44 -18.19
CA ASP A 104 -0.43 -4.69 -17.73
C ASP A 104 -0.68 -6.16 -17.38
N SER A 105 0.03 -7.10 -17.99
CA SER A 105 -0.11 -8.52 -17.69
C SER A 105 0.48 -8.85 -16.31
N LEU A 106 1.63 -8.27 -15.99
CA LEU A 106 2.25 -8.40 -14.68
C LEU A 106 1.40 -7.71 -13.59
N LEU A 107 0.88 -6.51 -13.89
CA LEU A 107 -0.02 -5.80 -12.98
C LEU A 107 -1.26 -6.63 -12.64
N THR A 108 -1.90 -7.22 -13.67
CA THR A 108 -3.08 -8.07 -13.50
C THR A 108 -2.74 -9.33 -12.70
N SER A 109 -1.60 -9.97 -12.99
CA SER A 109 -1.15 -11.16 -12.27
C SER A 109 -0.89 -10.88 -10.80
N LEU A 110 -0.24 -9.75 -10.49
CA LEU A 110 -0.01 -9.34 -9.10
C LEU A 110 -1.32 -9.03 -8.37
N ALA A 111 -2.23 -8.29 -9.01
CA ALA A 111 -3.54 -7.97 -8.43
C ALA A 111 -4.36 -9.24 -8.15
N SER A 112 -4.41 -10.18 -9.12
CA SER A 112 -5.05 -11.48 -8.92
C SER A 112 -4.44 -12.23 -7.74
N ARG A 113 -3.11 -12.25 -7.64
CA ARG A 113 -2.44 -12.91 -6.52
C ARG A 113 -2.76 -12.27 -5.18
N MET A 114 -2.78 -10.94 -5.09
CA MET A 114 -3.19 -10.23 -3.87
C MET A 114 -4.63 -10.59 -3.47
N TRP A 115 -5.52 -10.72 -4.44
CA TRP A 115 -6.91 -11.13 -4.21
C TRP A 115 -7.04 -12.57 -3.73
N ASP A 116 -6.26 -13.50 -4.31
CA ASP A 116 -6.30 -14.92 -3.96
C ASP A 116 -5.85 -15.18 -2.52
N VAL A 117 -4.82 -14.46 -2.06
CA VAL A 117 -4.29 -14.61 -0.69
C VAL A 117 -5.07 -13.82 0.35
N LEU A 118 -6.06 -13.03 -0.06
CA LEU A 118 -6.91 -12.25 0.85
C LEU A 118 -8.07 -13.11 1.36
N LYS A 119 -8.30 -13.12 2.67
CA LYS A 119 -9.47 -13.77 3.29
C LYS A 119 -10.79 -13.16 2.78
N PRO A 120 -11.91 -13.91 2.72
CA PRO A 120 -13.24 -13.32 2.63
C PRO A 120 -13.42 -12.26 3.73
N GLY A 121 -14.01 -11.11 3.38
CA GLY A 121 -14.12 -9.96 4.30
C GLY A 121 -12.84 -9.16 4.52
N GLY A 122 -11.69 -9.65 4.04
CA GLY A 122 -10.39 -8.95 4.11
C GLY A 122 -10.31 -7.71 3.23
N VAL A 123 -9.24 -6.94 3.38
CA VAL A 123 -9.06 -5.65 2.70
C VAL A 123 -7.71 -5.58 1.98
N ILE A 124 -7.72 -5.12 0.72
CA ILE A 124 -6.53 -4.62 0.04
C ILE A 124 -6.44 -3.12 0.25
N LEU A 125 -5.27 -2.64 0.65
CA LEU A 125 -4.94 -1.22 0.78
C LEU A 125 -3.94 -0.83 -0.29
N SER A 126 -4.38 -0.05 -1.27
CA SER A 126 -3.58 0.44 -2.39
C SER A 126 -3.34 1.94 -2.26
N TYR A 127 -2.08 2.36 -2.34
CA TYR A 127 -1.68 3.77 -2.37
C TYR A 127 -0.79 4.02 -3.57
N ASP A 128 -1.29 4.79 -4.56
CA ASP A 128 -0.60 5.05 -5.82
C ASP A 128 -0.82 6.48 -6.34
N PHE A 129 0.00 6.87 -7.31
CA PHE A 129 -0.26 8.03 -8.15
C PHE A 129 -1.56 7.85 -8.94
N VAL A 130 -2.33 8.91 -9.11
CA VAL A 130 -3.54 8.91 -9.95
C VAL A 130 -3.33 9.57 -11.31
N VAL A 131 -2.19 10.23 -11.49
CA VAL A 131 -1.76 10.91 -12.72
C VAL A 131 -0.36 10.44 -13.10
N ASP A 132 -0.08 10.43 -14.40
CA ASP A 132 1.26 10.14 -14.90
C ASP A 132 2.22 11.28 -14.48
N ASN A 133 3.46 10.91 -14.18
CA ASN A 133 4.50 11.89 -13.90
C ASN A 133 5.27 12.21 -15.20
N PRO A 134 5.10 13.39 -15.79
CA PRO A 134 5.76 13.73 -17.06
C PRO A 134 7.29 13.75 -16.96
N CYS A 135 7.83 13.87 -15.75
CA CYS A 135 9.28 13.91 -15.50
C CYS A 135 9.86 12.53 -15.12
N ASN A 136 9.03 11.48 -15.05
CA ASN A 136 9.50 10.13 -14.72
C ASN A 136 8.70 9.08 -15.53
N PRO A 137 9.26 8.58 -16.63
CA PRO A 137 8.62 7.57 -17.48
C PRO A 137 8.57 6.17 -16.85
N ASP A 138 9.34 5.92 -15.78
CA ASP A 138 9.40 4.62 -15.10
C ASP A 138 8.20 4.37 -14.18
N VAL A 139 7.29 5.34 -14.07
CA VAL A 139 6.06 5.22 -13.28
C VAL A 139 4.86 5.72 -14.07
N ARG A 140 3.70 5.10 -13.81
CA ARG A 140 2.42 5.52 -14.40
C ARG A 140 1.36 5.78 -13.34
N GLY A 141 0.37 6.60 -13.66
CA GLY A 141 -0.79 6.82 -12.81
C GLY A 141 -1.71 5.59 -12.79
N ILE A 142 -2.20 5.27 -11.59
CA ILE A 142 -3.22 4.23 -11.35
C ILE A 142 -4.50 4.91 -10.82
N PRO A 143 -5.24 5.64 -11.68
CA PRO A 143 -6.53 6.19 -11.29
C PRO A 143 -7.54 5.08 -11.04
N LEU A 144 -8.62 5.39 -10.33
CA LEU A 144 -9.64 4.40 -9.94
C LEU A 144 -10.18 3.60 -11.13
N ARG A 145 -10.32 4.21 -12.32
CA ARG A 145 -10.75 3.52 -13.55
C ARG A 145 -9.79 2.41 -14.03
N LYS A 146 -8.49 2.48 -13.65
CA LYS A 146 -7.51 1.41 -13.90
C LYS A 146 -7.48 0.40 -12.78
N LEU A 147 -7.75 0.82 -11.55
CA LEU A 147 -7.71 -0.03 -10.36
C LEU A 147 -8.96 -0.94 -10.26
N THR A 148 -10.15 -0.40 -10.58
CA THR A 148 -11.42 -1.14 -10.44
C THR A 148 -11.46 -2.44 -11.26
N PRO A 149 -11.00 -2.50 -12.53
CA PRO A 149 -11.01 -3.74 -13.29
C PRO A 149 -10.09 -4.85 -12.75
N LEU A 150 -9.10 -4.49 -11.93
CA LEU A 150 -8.20 -5.46 -11.30
C LEU A 150 -8.88 -6.26 -10.17
N PHE A 151 -9.97 -5.73 -9.61
CA PHE A 151 -10.70 -6.34 -8.50
C PHE A 151 -12.22 -6.21 -8.73
N PRO A 152 -12.78 -6.94 -9.72
CA PRO A 152 -14.16 -6.73 -10.19
C PRO A 152 -15.22 -6.94 -9.11
N ASP A 153 -14.98 -7.85 -8.16
CA ASP A 153 -15.90 -8.15 -7.05
C ASP A 153 -15.63 -7.29 -5.79
N GLY A 154 -14.66 -6.37 -5.87
CA GLY A 154 -14.23 -5.54 -4.74
C GLY A 154 -15.20 -4.41 -4.43
N GLN A 155 -15.36 -4.12 -3.14
CA GLN A 155 -16.05 -2.91 -2.67
C GLN A 155 -15.03 -1.81 -2.41
N PHE A 156 -15.08 -0.74 -3.21
CA PHE A 156 -14.08 0.31 -3.23
C PHE A 156 -14.46 1.49 -2.35
N THR A 157 -13.48 1.97 -1.58
CA THR A 157 -13.53 3.30 -0.96
C THR A 157 -12.21 4.01 -1.19
N ALA A 158 -12.28 5.12 -1.89
CA ALA A 158 -11.11 5.88 -2.33
C ALA A 158 -11.05 7.24 -1.65
N LYS A 159 -9.85 7.64 -1.22
CA LYS A 159 -9.58 8.94 -0.60
C LYS A 159 -8.38 9.59 -1.29
N PRO A 160 -8.59 10.70 -2.03
CA PRO A 160 -7.49 11.46 -2.59
C PRO A 160 -6.61 12.06 -1.50
N LEU A 161 -5.30 11.90 -1.65
CA LEU A 161 -4.30 12.33 -0.69
C LEU A 161 -3.11 12.97 -1.41
N THR A 162 -2.24 13.60 -0.62
CA THR A 162 -0.96 14.15 -1.04
C THR A 162 -1.07 15.20 -2.16
N VAL A 163 -0.80 16.44 -1.80
CA VAL A 163 -0.63 17.53 -2.75
C VAL A 163 0.61 17.27 -3.61
N ALA A 164 0.54 17.60 -4.89
CA ALA A 164 1.65 17.44 -5.84
C ALA A 164 3.00 17.90 -5.25
N PRO A 165 4.04 17.04 -5.21
CA PRO A 165 5.31 17.37 -4.57
C PRO A 165 5.96 18.69 -5.05
N PRO A 166 5.91 19.08 -6.35
CA PRO A 166 6.40 20.36 -6.79
C PRO A 166 5.70 21.53 -6.13
N LEU A 167 4.37 21.47 -5.98
CA LEU A 167 3.59 22.52 -5.32
C LEU A 167 3.84 22.57 -3.81
N ALA A 168 3.96 21.40 -3.18
CA ALA A 168 4.26 21.29 -1.76
C ALA A 168 5.65 21.86 -1.38
N ARG A 169 6.60 21.92 -2.34
CA ARG A 169 7.94 22.50 -2.13
C ARG A 169 7.98 24.02 -2.29
N ILE A 170 7.07 24.56 -3.08
CA ILE A 170 7.04 26.01 -3.39
C ILE A 170 6.25 26.78 -2.33
N VAL A 171 5.29 26.11 -1.68
CA VAL A 171 4.40 26.73 -0.70
C VAL A 171 4.93 26.50 0.70
N SER A 172 5.01 27.60 1.49
CA SER A 172 5.41 27.49 2.89
C SER A 172 4.45 26.58 3.65
N GLU A 173 4.95 25.89 4.69
CA GLU A 173 4.17 24.96 5.52
C GLU A 173 2.86 25.58 6.05
N ARG A 174 2.83 26.90 6.22
CA ARG A 174 1.67 27.66 6.69
C ARG A 174 0.47 27.60 5.73
N PHE A 175 0.70 27.49 4.41
CA PHE A 175 -0.33 27.46 3.38
C PHE A 175 -0.63 26.05 2.86
N TYR A 176 0.14 25.05 3.27
CA TYR A 176 -0.07 23.65 2.90
C TYR A 176 -1.50 23.14 3.22
N PRO A 177 -2.10 23.48 4.40
CA PRO A 177 -3.48 23.07 4.70
C PRO A 177 -4.52 23.60 3.71
N LEU A 178 -4.32 24.81 3.15
CA LEU A 178 -5.21 25.40 2.15
C LEU A 178 -5.11 24.67 0.80
N LEU A 179 -3.88 24.32 0.38
CA LEU A 179 -3.68 23.51 -0.83
C LEU A 179 -4.27 22.11 -0.68
N ALA A 180 -4.19 21.53 0.50
CA ALA A 180 -4.75 20.19 0.79
C ALA A 180 -6.29 20.15 0.70
N LEU A 181 -6.97 21.30 0.73
CA LEU A 181 -8.42 21.39 0.51
C LEU A 181 -8.81 21.30 -0.97
N VAL A 182 -7.87 21.52 -1.90
CA VAL A 182 -8.15 21.54 -3.34
C VAL A 182 -7.98 20.12 -3.92
N PRO A 183 -9.05 19.44 -4.32
CA PRO A 183 -9.00 18.04 -4.79
C PRO A 183 -8.10 17.84 -6.01
N PHE A 184 -8.09 18.80 -6.95
CA PHE A 184 -7.32 18.74 -8.19
C PHE A 184 -5.80 18.78 -8.01
N LEU A 185 -5.32 19.18 -6.82
CA LEU A 185 -3.90 19.23 -6.50
C LEU A 185 -3.40 17.91 -5.88
N LYS A 186 -4.28 16.95 -5.65
CA LYS A 186 -3.94 15.65 -5.06
C LYS A 186 -3.52 14.68 -6.14
N THR A 187 -2.29 14.21 -6.04
CA THR A 187 -1.67 13.32 -7.04
C THR A 187 -1.67 11.86 -6.65
N HIS A 188 -2.04 11.55 -5.42
CA HIS A 188 -2.10 10.18 -4.91
C HIS A 188 -3.51 9.86 -4.40
N CYS A 189 -3.85 8.59 -4.42
CA CYS A 189 -5.08 8.07 -3.85
C CYS A 189 -4.76 6.88 -2.94
N LEU A 190 -5.36 6.89 -1.75
CA LEU A 190 -5.50 5.70 -0.93
C LEU A 190 -6.83 5.05 -1.26
N CYS A 191 -6.79 3.80 -1.65
CA CYS A 191 -7.96 3.01 -1.95
C CYS A 191 -8.01 1.77 -1.07
N ALA A 192 -9.11 1.60 -0.36
CA ALA A 192 -9.44 0.37 0.33
C ALA A 192 -10.40 -0.45 -0.54
N ILE A 193 -10.07 -1.72 -0.75
CA ILE A 193 -10.81 -2.66 -1.58
C ILE A 193 -11.17 -3.85 -0.70
N ARG A 194 -12.42 -3.95 -0.31
CA ARG A 194 -12.90 -5.04 0.55
C ARG A 194 -13.36 -6.20 -0.30
N LYS A 195 -12.89 -7.40 0.05
CA LYS A 195 -13.40 -8.66 -0.51
C LYS A 195 -14.74 -8.99 0.16
N PRO A 196 -15.77 -9.36 -0.59
CA PRO A 196 -17.01 -9.88 -0.01
C PRO A 196 -16.74 -11.08 0.94
N ALA A 197 -17.63 -11.23 1.94
CA ALA A 197 -17.57 -12.34 2.89
C ALA A 197 -18.02 -13.65 2.25
#